data_52e0a4591f3668fc540cda952473750c
#
_entry.id   52e0a4591f3668fc540cda952473750c
#
_cell.length_a   1.000
_cell.length_b   1.000
_cell.length_c   1.000
_cell.angle_alpha   90.00
_cell.angle_beta   90.00
_cell.angle_gamma   90.00
#
_symmetry.space_group_name_H-M   'P 1'
#
loop_
_entity.id
_entity.type
_entity.pdbx_description
1 polymer ?
#
loop_
_entity_poly.entity_id
_entity_poly.type
_entity_poly.pdbx_seq_one_letter_code
_entity_poly.pdbx_strand_id
1 'polypeptide(L)'
;INSHNLTESFIKNNKNAHFIIANFVNIKDALIECFYDKKYVIYEHDHKYMQSRNPGLYADFRAPPDTLVNVAFYQNAQAVLCQSQFHLEIIKLNLPLENLVNLSGNIWSTSSLNWMLKLSRKEKKAECSIMYSQIPHKNTREAIKYCEHTKKPYNLVSNKNYESFLDQLSDNQTFVFFPQTPETLSRVVVEARMM
;
A
#
# COMPACT_ATOMS: atom_id res chain seq x y z
N ILE A 1 -11.92 9.19 10.79
CA ILE A 1 -13.22 9.11 10.10
C ILE A 1 -13.06 8.36 8.78
N ASN A 2 -14.06 7.59 8.38
CA ASN A 2 -14.08 6.94 7.08
C ASN A 2 -14.49 7.95 5.99
N SER A 3 -13.92 7.83 4.77
CA SER A 3 -14.23 8.71 3.63
C SER A 3 -15.73 8.83 3.32
N HIS A 4 -16.50 7.75 3.50
CA HIS A 4 -17.97 7.76 3.30
C HIS A 4 -18.73 8.64 4.32
N ASN A 5 -18.14 8.89 5.47
CA ASN A 5 -18.72 9.71 6.55
C ASN A 5 -18.15 11.12 6.58
N LEU A 6 -17.26 11.45 5.63
CA LEU A 6 -16.66 12.77 5.54
C LEU A 6 -17.68 13.76 4.96
N THR A 7 -17.86 14.87 5.65
CA THR A 7 -18.74 15.96 5.23
C THR A 7 -17.99 17.30 5.24
N GLU A 8 -18.46 18.24 4.44
CA GLU A 8 -17.92 19.60 4.42
C GLU A 8 -18.00 20.27 5.81
N SER A 9 -19.11 20.06 6.53
CA SER A 9 -19.30 20.58 7.89
C SER A 9 -18.27 20.00 8.87
N PHE A 10 -17.92 18.70 8.73
CA PHE A 10 -16.86 18.12 9.55
C PHE A 10 -15.51 18.79 9.31
N ILE A 11 -15.14 19.02 8.05
CA ILE A 11 -13.88 19.70 7.70
C ILE A 11 -13.89 21.14 8.22
N LYS A 12 -14.99 21.88 8.00
CA LYS A 12 -15.14 23.28 8.44
C LYS A 12 -15.14 23.44 9.95
N ASN A 13 -15.77 22.53 10.68
CA ASN A 13 -15.87 22.59 12.15
C ASN A 13 -14.54 22.26 12.85
N ASN A 14 -13.61 21.56 12.16
CA ASN A 14 -12.30 21.20 12.68
C ASN A 14 -11.19 22.12 12.15
N LYS A 15 -11.40 23.45 12.23
CA LYS A 15 -10.51 24.46 11.62
C LYS A 15 -9.05 24.36 12.07
N ASN A 16 -8.80 24.00 13.32
CA ASN A 16 -7.46 23.92 13.92
C ASN A 16 -6.88 22.49 13.91
N ALA A 17 -7.59 21.53 13.34
CA ALA A 17 -7.12 20.16 13.27
C ALA A 17 -6.00 20.01 12.24
N HIS A 18 -5.09 19.09 12.52
CA HIS A 18 -4.15 18.56 11.54
C HIS A 18 -4.74 17.25 11.00
N PHE A 19 -4.92 17.17 9.70
CA PHE A 19 -5.51 16.00 9.05
C PHE A 19 -4.43 15.07 8.53
N ILE A 20 -4.59 13.78 8.80
CA ILE A 20 -3.82 12.72 8.13
C ILE A 20 -4.76 12.00 7.17
N ILE A 21 -4.49 12.11 5.88
CA ILE A 21 -5.35 11.59 4.82
C ILE A 21 -4.68 10.36 4.19
N ALA A 22 -5.15 9.17 4.59
CA ALA A 22 -4.56 7.91 4.13
C ALA A 22 -5.22 7.36 2.86
N ASN A 23 -6.54 7.57 2.70
CA ASN A 23 -7.26 7.11 1.51
C ASN A 23 -8.35 8.12 1.12
N PHE A 24 -8.22 8.67 -0.07
CA PHE A 24 -9.14 9.69 -0.59
C PHE A 24 -9.77 9.32 -1.94
N VAL A 25 -9.58 8.09 -2.43
CA VAL A 25 -10.11 7.63 -3.73
C VAL A 25 -11.63 7.83 -3.85
N ASN A 26 -12.36 7.71 -2.76
CA ASN A 26 -13.81 7.85 -2.72
C ASN A 26 -14.27 9.22 -2.15
N ILE A 27 -13.37 10.17 -1.98
CA ILE A 27 -13.71 11.53 -1.56
C ILE A 27 -14.07 12.32 -2.82
N LYS A 28 -15.22 13.00 -2.80
CA LYS A 28 -15.65 13.86 -3.91
C LYS A 28 -14.70 15.04 -4.07
N ASP A 29 -14.45 15.51 -5.29
CA ASP A 29 -13.54 16.61 -5.60
C ASP A 29 -13.88 17.88 -4.79
N ALA A 30 -15.13 18.24 -4.67
CA ALA A 30 -15.59 19.36 -3.86
C ALA A 30 -15.22 19.26 -2.36
N LEU A 31 -15.07 18.04 -1.82
CA LEU A 31 -14.59 17.82 -0.45
C LEU A 31 -13.06 17.84 -0.37
N ILE A 32 -12.37 17.44 -1.43
CA ILE A 32 -10.91 17.54 -1.54
C ILE A 32 -10.51 19.02 -1.51
N GLU A 33 -11.22 19.89 -2.23
CA GLU A 33 -10.98 21.33 -2.23
C GLU A 33 -11.14 21.97 -0.86
N CYS A 34 -12.02 21.45 0.00
CA CYS A 34 -12.19 21.93 1.37
C CYS A 34 -10.95 21.73 2.27
N PHE A 35 -9.96 20.96 1.83
CA PHE A 35 -8.70 20.78 2.56
C PHE A 35 -7.62 21.80 2.17
N TYR A 36 -7.76 22.54 1.06
CA TYR A 36 -6.69 23.42 0.56
C TYR A 36 -6.33 24.55 1.55
N ASP A 37 -7.26 24.96 2.40
CA ASP A 37 -7.03 25.95 3.47
C ASP A 37 -6.73 25.31 4.84
N LYS A 38 -6.55 23.98 4.88
CA LYS A 38 -6.30 23.21 6.11
C LYS A 38 -4.86 22.71 6.18
N LYS A 39 -4.46 22.36 7.40
CA LYS A 39 -3.19 21.66 7.63
C LYS A 39 -3.40 20.16 7.45
N TYR A 40 -2.86 19.59 6.39
CA TYR A 40 -2.97 18.15 6.15
C TYR A 40 -1.69 17.54 5.61
N VAL A 41 -1.52 16.27 5.88
CA VAL A 41 -0.52 15.41 5.26
C VAL A 41 -1.21 14.25 4.55
N ILE A 42 -0.64 13.80 3.44
CA ILE A 42 -1.08 12.61 2.72
C ILE A 42 -0.22 11.43 3.15
N TYR A 43 -0.82 10.39 3.73
CA TYR A 43 -0.17 9.09 3.92
C TYR A 43 -0.41 8.26 2.65
N GLU A 44 0.57 8.33 1.73
CA GLU A 44 0.45 7.68 0.43
C GLU A 44 0.84 6.20 0.48
N HIS A 45 -0.02 5.34 -0.04
CA HIS A 45 0.19 3.89 -0.07
C HIS A 45 -0.27 3.23 -1.39
N ASP A 46 -0.62 4.07 -2.39
CA ASP A 46 -1.17 3.56 -3.65
C ASP A 46 -1.19 4.69 -4.69
N HIS A 47 -0.31 4.89 -5.53
CA HIS A 47 -0.13 5.90 -6.60
C HIS A 47 -1.42 6.64 -7.08
N LYS A 48 -2.16 7.26 -6.13
CA LYS A 48 -3.47 7.92 -6.34
C LYS A 48 -3.38 9.24 -7.13
N TYR A 49 -2.18 9.65 -7.45
CA TYR A 49 -1.91 10.80 -8.31
C TYR A 49 -2.02 10.48 -9.80
N MET A 50 -2.31 9.24 -10.18
CA MET A 50 -2.57 8.84 -11.56
C MET A 50 -3.85 8.01 -11.67
N GLN A 51 -4.55 8.14 -12.81
CA GLN A 51 -5.83 7.47 -13.06
C GLN A 51 -5.73 5.94 -12.96
N SER A 52 -4.66 5.36 -13.52
CA SER A 52 -4.42 3.92 -13.49
C SER A 52 -4.01 3.39 -12.11
N ARG A 53 -3.49 4.21 -11.23
CA ARG A 53 -2.82 3.87 -9.98
C ARG A 53 -1.73 2.78 -10.13
N ASN A 54 -1.22 2.63 -11.34
CA ASN A 54 -0.21 1.63 -11.66
C ASN A 54 0.89 2.22 -12.55
N PRO A 55 1.96 2.74 -11.97
CA PRO A 55 3.09 3.27 -12.74
C PRO A 55 3.80 2.21 -13.60
N GLY A 56 3.67 0.91 -13.26
CA GLY A 56 4.24 -0.18 -14.06
C GLY A 56 3.65 -0.35 -15.46
N LEU A 57 2.56 0.36 -15.78
CA LEU A 57 1.99 0.41 -17.14
C LEU A 57 2.77 1.34 -18.09
N TYR A 58 3.66 2.17 -17.56
CA TYR A 58 4.37 3.19 -18.33
C TYR A 58 5.87 2.94 -18.32
N ALA A 59 6.52 3.28 -19.44
CA ALA A 59 7.98 3.21 -19.55
C ALA A 59 8.63 4.07 -18.45
N ASP A 60 9.65 3.51 -17.79
CA ASP A 60 10.38 4.16 -16.71
C ASP A 60 9.47 4.71 -15.58
N PHE A 61 8.28 4.11 -15.39
CA PHE A 61 7.26 4.54 -14.43
C PHE A 61 6.72 5.97 -14.63
N ARG A 62 6.87 6.54 -15.82
CA ARG A 62 6.44 7.90 -16.15
C ARG A 62 5.08 7.87 -16.83
N ALA A 63 4.06 8.31 -16.13
CA ALA A 63 2.71 8.44 -16.68
C ALA A 63 2.61 9.69 -17.58
N PRO A 64 1.83 9.64 -18.68
CA PRO A 64 1.52 10.82 -19.46
C PRO A 64 0.86 11.92 -18.62
N PRO A 65 1.19 13.21 -18.82
CA PRO A 65 0.68 14.30 -17.99
C PRO A 65 -0.86 14.39 -17.91
N ASP A 66 -1.56 14.03 -18.96
CA ASP A 66 -3.03 14.02 -19.06
C ASP A 66 -3.69 12.89 -18.24
N THR A 67 -2.91 11.92 -17.77
CA THR A 67 -3.37 10.85 -16.89
C THR A 67 -3.12 11.15 -15.41
N LEU A 68 -2.45 12.27 -15.10
CA LEU A 68 -2.21 12.67 -13.71
C LEU A 68 -3.46 13.33 -13.13
N VAL A 69 -3.78 12.97 -11.90
CA VAL A 69 -4.96 13.46 -11.16
C VAL A 69 -4.55 13.91 -9.77
N ASN A 70 -5.40 14.70 -9.14
CA ASN A 70 -5.18 15.17 -7.76
C ASN A 70 -3.88 15.98 -7.52
N VAL A 71 -3.24 16.47 -8.58
CA VAL A 71 -1.91 17.13 -8.51
C VAL A 71 -1.92 18.27 -7.50
N ALA A 72 -2.90 19.18 -7.57
CA ALA A 72 -3.04 20.29 -6.64
C ALA A 72 -3.20 19.83 -5.18
N PHE A 73 -3.89 18.71 -4.96
CA PHE A 73 -4.06 18.16 -3.62
C PHE A 73 -2.74 17.67 -3.02
N TYR A 74 -1.86 17.08 -3.84
CA TYR A 74 -0.52 16.69 -3.39
C TYR A 74 0.38 17.91 -3.16
N GLN A 75 0.31 18.92 -4.02
CA GLN A 75 1.11 20.15 -3.92
C GLN A 75 0.77 20.98 -2.68
N ASN A 76 -0.52 21.04 -2.31
CA ASN A 76 -0.99 21.80 -1.14
C ASN A 76 -0.81 21.05 0.19
N ALA A 77 -0.49 19.76 0.19
CA ALA A 77 -0.21 19.03 1.42
C ALA A 77 1.05 19.54 2.11
N GLN A 78 1.06 19.60 3.45
CA GLN A 78 2.27 19.95 4.21
C GLN A 78 3.39 18.89 4.00
N ALA A 79 3.00 17.63 3.83
CA ALA A 79 3.90 16.54 3.48
C ALA A 79 3.14 15.41 2.79
N VAL A 80 3.82 14.71 1.89
CA VAL A 80 3.38 13.44 1.31
C VAL A 80 4.27 12.34 1.85
N LEU A 81 3.72 11.49 2.69
CA LEU A 81 4.42 10.45 3.42
C LEU A 81 4.49 9.19 2.56
N CYS A 82 5.67 8.87 2.04
CA CYS A 82 5.93 7.72 1.18
C CYS A 82 6.41 6.53 2.02
N GLN A 83 5.94 5.33 1.73
CA GLN A 83 6.24 4.14 2.52
C GLN A 83 7.68 3.62 2.33
N SER A 84 8.32 3.92 1.19
CA SER A 84 9.67 3.49 0.87
C SER A 84 10.39 4.53 0.00
N GLN A 85 11.72 4.41 -0.09
CA GLN A 85 12.53 5.24 -0.98
C GLN A 85 12.13 5.02 -2.45
N PHE A 86 11.91 3.79 -2.86
CA PHE A 86 11.45 3.44 -4.20
C PHE A 86 10.10 4.09 -4.54
N HIS A 87 9.15 4.07 -3.59
CA HIS A 87 7.86 4.75 -3.74
C HIS A 87 8.05 6.26 -3.95
N LEU A 88 8.88 6.89 -3.11
CA LEU A 88 9.19 8.32 -3.22
C LEU A 88 9.80 8.67 -4.58
N GLU A 89 10.73 7.87 -5.07
CA GLU A 89 11.38 8.08 -6.38
C GLU A 89 10.38 7.99 -7.52
N ILE A 90 9.46 7.04 -7.51
CA ILE A 90 8.40 6.95 -8.52
C ILE A 90 7.49 8.19 -8.49
N ILE A 91 7.13 8.69 -7.31
CA ILE A 91 6.34 9.93 -7.22
C ILE A 91 7.10 11.10 -7.82
N LYS A 92 8.38 11.27 -7.52
CA LYS A 92 9.24 12.32 -8.09
C LYS A 92 9.33 12.30 -9.61
N LEU A 93 9.25 11.12 -10.21
CA LEU A 93 9.25 10.99 -11.68
C LEU A 93 8.00 11.57 -12.33
N ASN A 94 6.90 11.66 -11.58
CA ASN A 94 5.58 12.02 -12.10
C ASN A 94 5.09 13.39 -11.60
N LEU A 95 5.44 13.78 -10.37
CA LEU A 95 4.99 15.01 -9.75
C LEU A 95 6.18 15.87 -9.30
N PRO A 96 6.23 17.16 -9.64
CA PRO A 96 7.25 18.09 -9.18
C PRO A 96 6.95 18.53 -7.74
N LEU A 97 7.16 17.63 -6.76
CA LEU A 97 6.89 17.85 -5.36
C LEU A 97 8.19 17.97 -4.54
N GLU A 98 8.24 18.95 -3.66
CA GLU A 98 9.34 19.14 -2.71
C GLU A 98 8.98 18.65 -1.28
N ASN A 99 7.70 18.40 -1.03
CA ASN A 99 7.14 18.01 0.28
C ASN A 99 7.08 16.49 0.51
N LEU A 100 7.89 15.70 -0.20
CA LEU A 100 7.94 14.25 -0.07
C LEU A 100 8.80 13.82 1.13
N VAL A 101 8.27 12.91 1.94
CA VAL A 101 8.95 12.34 3.11
C VAL A 101 8.95 10.82 3.02
N ASN A 102 10.13 10.20 3.10
CA ASN A 102 10.26 8.75 3.17
C ASN A 102 10.09 8.27 4.62
N LEU A 103 9.08 7.47 4.87
CA LEU A 103 8.85 6.84 6.19
C LEU A 103 9.72 5.59 6.41
N SER A 104 10.23 4.99 5.34
CA SER A 104 10.95 3.71 5.37
C SER A 104 10.19 2.61 6.11
N GLY A 105 8.86 2.60 5.99
CA GLY A 105 8.03 1.64 6.72
C GLY A 105 6.53 1.82 6.52
N ASN A 106 5.80 0.97 7.24
CA ASN A 106 4.35 0.99 7.31
C ASN A 106 3.90 0.98 8.78
N ILE A 107 2.61 1.09 9.03
CA ILE A 107 2.04 1.12 10.37
C ILE A 107 1.34 -0.20 10.66
N TRP A 108 1.70 -0.83 11.76
CA TRP A 108 1.02 -1.97 12.35
C TRP A 108 0.59 -1.64 13.78
N SER A 109 -0.52 -2.24 14.23
CA SER A 109 -0.90 -2.16 15.63
C SER A 109 0.07 -2.96 16.50
N THR A 110 0.21 -2.58 17.75
CA THR A 110 1.03 -3.35 18.73
C THR A 110 0.56 -4.80 18.84
N SER A 111 -0.76 -5.04 18.77
CA SER A 111 -1.32 -6.40 18.77
C SER A 111 -0.87 -7.21 17.55
N SER A 112 -0.88 -6.62 16.36
CA SER A 112 -0.39 -7.28 15.14
C SER A 112 1.11 -7.59 15.22
N LEU A 113 1.92 -6.67 15.75
CA LEU A 113 3.36 -6.90 15.94
C LEU A 113 3.62 -8.04 16.92
N ASN A 114 2.91 -8.06 18.05
CA ASN A 114 3.02 -9.15 19.03
C ASN A 114 2.57 -10.49 18.47
N TRP A 115 1.54 -10.50 17.62
CA TRP A 115 1.08 -11.72 16.96
C TRP A 115 2.14 -12.23 15.97
N MET A 116 2.70 -11.37 15.11
CA MET A 116 3.78 -11.75 14.20
C MET A 116 5.02 -12.25 14.96
N LEU A 117 5.39 -11.61 16.07
CA LEU A 117 6.49 -12.08 16.92
C LEU A 117 6.22 -13.49 17.51
N LYS A 118 4.97 -13.80 17.88
CA LYS A 118 4.59 -15.15 18.28
C LYS A 118 4.73 -16.13 17.12
N LEU A 119 4.25 -15.77 15.93
CA LEU A 119 4.31 -16.61 14.74
C LEU A 119 5.73 -16.83 14.23
N SER A 120 6.66 -15.89 14.44
CA SER A 120 8.07 -16.05 14.05
C SER A 120 8.77 -17.21 14.76
N ARG A 121 8.24 -17.64 15.91
CA ARG A 121 8.77 -18.76 16.72
C ARG A 121 8.15 -20.11 16.35
N LYS A 122 7.19 -20.11 15.42
CA LYS A 122 6.52 -21.33 14.95
C LYS A 122 7.49 -22.15 14.11
N GLU A 123 7.49 -23.46 14.30
CA GLU A 123 8.17 -24.37 13.38
C GLU A 123 7.55 -24.28 11.98
N LYS A 124 8.38 -24.15 10.97
CA LYS A 124 7.95 -23.93 9.59
C LYS A 124 8.26 -25.14 8.72
N LYS A 125 7.33 -25.44 7.82
CA LYS A 125 7.52 -26.48 6.79
C LYS A 125 8.48 -25.98 5.72
N ALA A 126 9.26 -26.88 5.13
CA ALA A 126 10.13 -26.59 3.99
C ALA A 126 9.34 -26.47 2.67
N GLU A 127 8.28 -25.64 2.69
CA GLU A 127 7.34 -25.42 1.60
C GLU A 127 7.24 -23.92 1.29
N CYS A 128 6.46 -23.55 0.28
CA CYS A 128 6.20 -22.18 -0.11
C CYS A 128 4.77 -21.75 0.27
N SER A 129 4.62 -20.56 0.81
CA SER A 129 3.34 -19.84 0.90
C SER A 129 3.18 -18.94 -0.32
N ILE A 130 2.03 -18.99 -0.97
CA ILE A 130 1.65 -18.09 -2.08
C ILE A 130 0.37 -17.37 -1.69
N MET A 131 0.36 -16.05 -1.69
CA MET A 131 -0.86 -15.28 -1.48
C MET A 131 -1.82 -15.50 -2.64
N TYR A 132 -2.99 -16.08 -2.36
CA TYR A 132 -4.06 -16.19 -3.36
C TYR A 132 -4.80 -14.87 -3.46
N SER A 133 -4.85 -14.31 -4.66
CA SER A 133 -5.58 -13.08 -4.96
C SER A 133 -6.21 -13.15 -6.34
N GLN A 134 -7.45 -12.67 -6.45
CA GLN A 134 -8.14 -12.50 -7.73
C GLN A 134 -7.73 -11.17 -8.42
N ILE A 135 -6.98 -10.33 -7.76
CA ILE A 135 -6.48 -9.06 -8.30
C ILE A 135 -5.36 -9.36 -9.30
N PRO A 136 -5.50 -9.05 -10.60
CA PRO A 136 -4.56 -9.47 -11.63
C PRO A 136 -3.10 -9.07 -11.36
N HIS A 137 -2.88 -7.85 -10.90
CA HIS A 137 -1.52 -7.34 -10.66
C HIS A 137 -0.81 -8.00 -9.45
N LYS A 138 -1.52 -8.73 -8.59
CA LYS A 138 -0.88 -9.56 -7.53
C LYS A 138 -0.26 -10.83 -8.08
N ASN A 139 -0.64 -11.22 -9.29
CA ASN A 139 0.02 -12.22 -10.14
C ASN A 139 0.25 -13.59 -9.46
N THR A 140 -0.74 -14.07 -8.72
CA THR A 140 -0.74 -15.38 -8.05
C THR A 140 -0.34 -16.51 -9.00
N ARG A 141 -0.80 -16.45 -10.26
CA ARG A 141 -0.53 -17.47 -11.27
C ARG A 141 0.96 -17.66 -11.55
N GLU A 142 1.73 -16.58 -11.58
CA GLU A 142 3.17 -16.67 -11.84
C GLU A 142 3.93 -17.28 -10.66
N ALA A 143 3.49 -16.98 -9.43
CA ALA A 143 4.04 -17.60 -8.23
C ALA A 143 3.77 -19.12 -8.21
N ILE A 144 2.58 -19.56 -8.65
CA ILE A 144 2.25 -20.98 -8.79
C ILE A 144 3.17 -21.64 -9.83
N LYS A 145 3.28 -21.07 -11.04
CA LYS A 145 4.14 -21.59 -12.09
C LYS A 145 5.60 -21.73 -11.65
N TYR A 146 6.10 -20.75 -10.90
CA TYR A 146 7.45 -20.81 -10.34
C TYR A 146 7.62 -22.03 -9.43
N CYS A 147 6.69 -22.28 -8.51
CA CYS A 147 6.76 -23.42 -7.61
C CYS A 147 6.63 -24.75 -8.36
N GLU A 148 5.74 -24.85 -9.35
CA GLU A 148 5.57 -26.03 -10.20
C GLU A 148 6.85 -26.33 -11.01
N HIS A 149 7.42 -25.32 -11.67
CA HIS A 149 8.65 -25.44 -12.45
C HIS A 149 9.84 -25.84 -11.58
N THR A 150 9.94 -25.29 -10.38
CA THR A 150 11.02 -25.61 -9.43
C THR A 150 10.74 -26.83 -8.56
N LYS A 151 9.59 -27.49 -8.76
CA LYS A 151 9.12 -28.65 -7.99
C LYS A 151 9.11 -28.42 -6.47
N LYS A 152 8.80 -27.18 -6.05
CA LYS A 152 8.64 -26.83 -4.65
C LYS A 152 7.19 -27.00 -4.22
N PRO A 153 6.93 -27.75 -3.14
CA PRO A 153 5.58 -27.83 -2.60
C PRO A 153 5.11 -26.45 -2.11
N TYR A 154 3.83 -26.16 -2.28
CA TYR A 154 3.29 -24.85 -1.91
C TYR A 154 1.86 -24.94 -1.39
N ASN A 155 1.48 -23.93 -0.59
CA ASN A 155 0.12 -23.70 -0.13
C ASN A 155 -0.38 -22.34 -0.57
N LEU A 156 -1.64 -22.27 -1.01
CA LEU A 156 -2.32 -21.02 -1.30
C LEU A 156 -2.88 -20.43 -0.01
N VAL A 157 -2.47 -19.21 0.30
CA VAL A 157 -2.89 -18.49 1.50
C VAL A 157 -3.96 -17.47 1.15
N SER A 158 -5.15 -17.61 1.74
CA SER A 158 -6.26 -16.68 1.59
C SER A 158 -7.17 -16.76 2.81
N ASN A 159 -7.34 -15.67 3.52
CA ASN A 159 -8.29 -15.59 4.62
C ASN A 159 -8.80 -14.16 4.78
N LYS A 160 -10.10 -13.99 5.10
CA LYS A 160 -10.70 -12.69 5.40
C LYS A 160 -10.33 -12.19 6.80
N ASN A 161 -10.06 -13.09 7.74
CA ASN A 161 -9.56 -12.76 9.06
C ASN A 161 -8.04 -12.56 8.97
N TYR A 162 -7.57 -11.41 9.41
CA TYR A 162 -6.16 -11.03 9.30
C TYR A 162 -5.22 -11.93 10.12
N GLU A 163 -5.58 -12.27 11.35
CA GLU A 163 -4.76 -13.13 12.20
C GLU A 163 -4.64 -14.54 11.63
N SER A 164 -5.75 -15.09 11.12
CA SER A 164 -5.76 -16.39 10.43
C SER A 164 -4.97 -16.35 9.13
N PHE A 165 -4.99 -15.22 8.42
CA PHE A 165 -4.15 -15.03 7.23
C PHE A 165 -2.66 -15.07 7.58
N LEU A 166 -2.25 -14.34 8.61
CA LEU A 166 -0.86 -14.33 9.07
C LEU A 166 -0.42 -15.73 9.58
N ASP A 167 -1.31 -16.44 10.30
CA ASP A 167 -1.02 -17.78 10.76
C ASP A 167 -0.74 -18.73 9.60
N GLN A 168 -1.59 -18.77 8.57
CA GLN A 168 -1.37 -19.55 7.35
C GLN A 168 -0.12 -19.11 6.59
N LEU A 169 0.14 -17.80 6.49
CA LEU A 169 1.32 -17.27 5.83
C LEU A 169 2.61 -17.73 6.50
N SER A 170 2.59 -17.87 7.82
CA SER A 170 3.73 -18.27 8.66
C SER A 170 4.02 -19.78 8.69
N ASP A 171 3.18 -20.63 8.09
CA ASP A 171 3.35 -22.08 8.11
C ASP A 171 4.59 -22.56 7.36
N ASN A 172 5.06 -21.80 6.38
CA ASN A 172 6.11 -22.20 5.48
C ASN A 172 7.35 -21.28 5.58
N GLN A 173 8.52 -21.83 5.22
CA GLN A 173 9.79 -21.12 5.26
C GLN A 173 9.95 -20.07 4.16
N THR A 174 9.22 -20.23 3.05
CA THR A 174 9.39 -19.37 1.87
C THR A 174 8.07 -18.73 1.50
N PHE A 175 8.07 -17.42 1.29
CA PHE A 175 6.96 -16.70 0.66
C PHE A 175 7.31 -16.35 -0.79
N VAL A 176 6.45 -16.73 -1.74
CA VAL A 176 6.65 -16.48 -3.18
C VAL A 176 5.63 -15.45 -3.66
N PHE A 177 6.13 -14.33 -4.20
CA PHE A 177 5.30 -13.22 -4.64
C PHE A 177 5.96 -12.46 -5.80
N PHE A 178 5.27 -12.35 -6.94
CA PHE A 178 5.74 -11.70 -8.17
C PHE A 178 4.74 -10.65 -8.67
N PRO A 179 4.57 -9.51 -7.96
CA PRO A 179 3.61 -8.49 -8.37
C PRO A 179 3.97 -7.89 -9.74
N GLN A 180 2.95 -7.51 -10.52
CA GLN A 180 3.11 -6.82 -11.81
C GLN A 180 3.15 -5.30 -11.67
N THR A 181 2.93 -4.78 -10.46
CA THR A 181 2.98 -3.36 -10.16
C THR A 181 4.15 -3.08 -9.22
N PRO A 182 4.82 -1.93 -9.34
CA PRO A 182 5.75 -1.50 -8.31
C PRO A 182 4.98 -1.28 -6.99
N GLU A 183 5.27 -2.12 -6.02
CA GLU A 183 4.66 -2.02 -4.68
C GLU A 183 5.28 -0.84 -3.94
N THR A 184 4.46 0.00 -3.33
CA THR A 184 4.91 1.15 -2.52
C THR A 184 5.68 0.70 -1.28
N LEU A 185 5.15 -0.28 -0.59
CA LEU A 185 5.76 -1.19 0.38
C LEU A 185 4.78 -2.36 0.57
N SER A 186 5.10 -3.51 0.04
CA SER A 186 4.22 -4.66 0.15
C SER A 186 4.11 -5.13 1.61
N ARG A 187 2.97 -4.86 2.25
CA ARG A 187 2.74 -5.27 3.64
C ARG A 187 2.93 -6.77 3.81
N VAL A 188 2.38 -7.57 2.92
CA VAL A 188 2.46 -9.03 3.01
C VAL A 188 3.89 -9.56 2.93
N VAL A 189 4.75 -8.91 2.13
CA VAL A 189 6.19 -9.28 2.06
C VAL A 189 6.90 -8.95 3.36
N VAL A 190 6.63 -7.77 3.94
CA VAL A 190 7.22 -7.37 5.21
C VAL A 190 6.72 -8.28 6.33
N GLU A 191 5.42 -8.57 6.38
CA GLU A 191 4.80 -9.47 7.36
C GLU A 191 5.39 -10.89 7.27
N ALA A 192 5.55 -11.43 6.06
CA ALA A 192 6.20 -12.73 5.85
C ALA A 192 7.66 -12.74 6.34
N ARG A 193 8.39 -11.64 6.17
CA ARG A 193 9.78 -11.51 6.68
C ARG A 193 9.86 -11.34 8.19
N MET A 194 8.83 -10.80 8.83
CA MET A 194 8.77 -10.62 10.29
C MET A 194 8.43 -11.92 11.01
N MET A 195 7.85 -12.88 10.32
CA MET A 195 7.45 -14.18 10.84
C MET A 195 8.38 -15.28 10.37
#